data_4c7b6a70ea26e13977660a2e763128e1
#
_entry.id   4c7b6a70ea26e13977660a2e763128e1
#
_cell.length_a   1.000
_cell.length_b   1.000
_cell.length_c   1.000
_cell.angle_alpha   90.00
_cell.angle_beta   90.00
_cell.angle_gamma   90.00
#
_symmetry.space_group_name_H-M   'P 1'
#
loop_
_entity.id
_entity.type
_entity.pdbx_description
1 polymer ?
#
loop_
_entity_poly.entity_id
_entity_poly.type
_entity_poly.pdbx_seq_one_letter_code
_entity_poly.pdbx_strand_id
1 'polypeptide(L)'
;MKRVYLAGPPFADEYRRRAAELLLAAGCEPVDPMRRDFRGGTEGHEAEIVEGDLEEIASCDVVLAAFTAPDEGTSMEAWHAHTLGKPVVVYTGGTPPHPWTVYVAAEVHAALDDAVAAVAR
;
A
#
# COMPACT_ATOMS: atom_id res chain seq x y z
N MET A 1 3.55 -17.70 -4.37
CA MET A 1 4.23 -16.41 -4.10
C MET A 1 3.22 -15.43 -3.56
N LYS A 2 3.52 -14.80 -2.43
CA LYS A 2 2.63 -13.81 -1.81
C LYS A 2 2.59 -12.55 -2.66
N ARG A 3 1.39 -12.09 -2.98
CA ARG A 3 1.18 -10.85 -3.74
C ARG A 3 0.90 -9.70 -2.77
N VAL A 4 1.64 -8.62 -2.91
CA VAL A 4 1.61 -7.48 -2.00
C VAL A 4 1.22 -6.21 -2.76
N TYR A 5 0.09 -5.63 -2.39
CA TYR A 5 -0.36 -4.36 -2.96
C TYR A 5 0.38 -3.20 -2.29
N LEU A 6 0.95 -2.31 -3.09
CA LEU A 6 1.70 -1.15 -2.60
C LEU A 6 0.81 0.09 -2.56
N ALA A 7 0.19 0.35 -1.41
CA ALA A 7 -0.58 1.56 -1.19
C ALA A 7 0.33 2.68 -0.68
N GLY A 8 0.06 3.90 -1.11
CA GLY A 8 0.85 5.05 -0.67
C GLY A 8 0.53 6.30 -1.48
N PRO A 9 1.05 7.47 -1.07
CA PRO A 9 0.83 8.71 -1.79
C PRO A 9 1.26 8.60 -3.26
N PRO A 10 0.57 9.30 -4.19
CA PRO A 10 0.85 9.16 -5.64
C PRO A 10 2.28 9.52 -6.02
N PHE A 11 2.93 10.41 -5.27
CA PHE A 11 4.28 10.86 -5.57
C PHE A 11 5.35 10.21 -4.70
N ALA A 12 5.03 9.12 -4.01
CA ALA A 12 5.97 8.36 -3.19
C ALA A 12 6.71 7.29 -4.02
N ASP A 13 7.32 7.71 -5.12
CA ASP A 13 8.00 6.80 -6.06
C ASP A 13 9.19 6.07 -5.41
N GLU A 14 9.95 6.78 -4.57
CA GLU A 14 11.10 6.19 -3.88
C GLU A 14 10.67 5.05 -2.94
N TYR A 15 9.60 5.26 -2.21
CA TYR A 15 9.02 4.21 -1.37
C TYR A 15 8.65 2.98 -2.21
N ARG A 16 7.92 3.19 -3.32
CA ARG A 16 7.47 2.09 -4.16
C ARG A 16 8.63 1.31 -4.77
N ARG A 17 9.63 2.02 -5.26
CA ARG A 17 10.82 1.40 -5.83
C ARG A 17 11.55 0.57 -4.78
N ARG A 18 11.79 1.14 -3.61
CA ARG A 18 12.51 0.45 -2.54
C ARG A 18 11.73 -0.73 -1.99
N ALA A 19 10.42 -0.55 -1.78
CA ALA A 19 9.55 -1.63 -1.32
C ALA A 19 9.53 -2.78 -2.31
N ALA A 20 9.42 -2.49 -3.60
CA ALA A 20 9.43 -3.52 -4.64
C ALA A 20 10.73 -4.33 -4.63
N GLU A 21 11.88 -3.66 -4.51
CA GLU A 21 13.18 -4.33 -4.42
C GLU A 21 13.25 -5.28 -3.21
N LEU A 22 12.83 -4.78 -2.05
CA LEU A 22 12.86 -5.59 -0.82
C LEU A 22 11.90 -6.77 -0.88
N LEU A 23 10.71 -6.56 -1.44
CA LEU A 23 9.71 -7.62 -1.58
C LEU A 23 10.18 -8.71 -2.53
N LEU A 24 10.76 -8.34 -3.67
CA LEU A 24 11.32 -9.30 -4.61
C LEU A 24 12.44 -10.12 -3.95
N ALA A 25 13.31 -9.47 -3.20
CA ALA A 25 14.37 -10.14 -2.46
C ALA A 25 13.84 -11.12 -1.41
N ALA A 26 12.64 -10.83 -0.87
CA ALA A 26 11.97 -11.70 0.11
C ALA A 26 11.08 -12.78 -0.53
N GLY A 27 11.07 -12.88 -1.86
CA GLY A 27 10.27 -13.88 -2.58
C GLY A 27 8.80 -13.50 -2.73
N CYS A 28 8.46 -12.22 -2.59
CA CYS A 28 7.09 -11.72 -2.76
C CYS A 28 6.93 -11.01 -4.11
N GLU A 29 5.70 -10.95 -4.61
CA GLU A 29 5.36 -10.22 -5.83
C GLU A 29 4.77 -8.85 -5.48
N PRO A 30 5.48 -7.75 -5.77
CA PRO A 30 4.90 -6.42 -5.55
C PRO A 30 3.89 -6.09 -6.66
N VAL A 31 2.77 -5.50 -6.25
CA VAL A 31 1.74 -5.01 -7.18
C VAL A 31 1.64 -3.50 -6.95
N ASP A 32 2.19 -2.73 -7.88
CA ASP A 32 2.24 -1.27 -7.79
C ASP A 32 1.12 -0.67 -8.64
N PRO A 33 0.11 -0.02 -8.02
CA PRO A 33 -0.98 0.60 -8.76
C PRO A 33 -0.50 1.77 -9.64
N MET A 34 0.66 2.36 -9.35
CA MET A 34 1.19 3.48 -10.13
C MET A 34 1.75 3.06 -11.50
N ARG A 35 1.81 1.76 -11.81
CA ARG A 35 2.06 1.33 -13.20
C ARG A 35 0.92 1.72 -14.13
N ARG A 36 -0.27 2.01 -13.57
CA ARG A 36 -1.40 2.65 -14.28
C ARG A 36 -1.37 4.13 -13.88
N ASP A 37 -0.40 4.87 -14.46
CA ASP A 37 -0.08 6.23 -14.03
C ASP A 37 -0.99 7.28 -14.66
N PHE A 38 -1.85 7.88 -13.86
CA PHE A 38 -2.76 8.95 -14.29
C PHE A 38 -2.36 10.32 -13.72
N ARG A 39 -1.13 10.46 -13.17
CA ARG A 39 -0.70 11.72 -12.55
C ARG A 39 -0.70 12.91 -13.51
N GLY A 40 -0.67 12.66 -14.82
CA GLY A 40 -0.78 13.72 -15.84
C GLY A 40 -2.19 14.28 -16.00
N GLY A 41 -3.21 13.58 -15.51
CA GLY A 41 -4.61 14.02 -15.55
C GLY A 41 -5.55 12.94 -15.05
N THR A 42 -6.13 13.15 -13.87
CA THR A 42 -7.07 12.20 -13.27
C THR A 42 -8.51 12.47 -13.65
N GLU A 43 -8.81 13.70 -14.10
CA GLU A 43 -10.18 14.10 -14.46
C GLU A 43 -10.73 13.21 -15.58
N GLY A 44 -11.89 12.61 -15.32
CA GLY A 44 -12.53 11.69 -16.26
C GLY A 44 -12.05 10.25 -16.15
N HIS A 45 -11.04 9.97 -15.31
CA HIS A 45 -10.47 8.64 -15.10
C HIS A 45 -10.73 8.09 -13.70
N GLU A 46 -11.59 8.73 -12.91
CA GLU A 46 -11.82 8.37 -11.51
C GLU A 46 -12.28 6.92 -11.36
N ALA A 47 -13.27 6.51 -12.14
CA ALA A 47 -13.77 5.13 -12.08
C ALA A 47 -12.69 4.13 -12.47
N GLU A 48 -11.93 4.44 -13.51
CA GLU A 48 -10.85 3.58 -14.01
C GLU A 48 -9.76 3.39 -12.95
N ILE A 49 -9.37 4.48 -12.29
CA ILE A 49 -8.36 4.46 -11.21
C ILE A 49 -8.87 3.62 -10.03
N VAL A 50 -10.06 3.95 -9.52
CA VAL A 50 -10.60 3.30 -8.34
C VAL A 50 -10.90 1.83 -8.57
N GLU A 51 -11.57 1.52 -9.66
CA GLU A 51 -11.92 0.13 -9.99
C GLU A 51 -10.67 -0.72 -10.22
N GLY A 52 -9.66 -0.16 -10.86
CA GLY A 52 -8.37 -0.82 -11.04
C GLY A 52 -7.67 -1.10 -9.71
N ASP A 53 -7.65 -0.12 -8.80
CA ASP A 53 -7.07 -0.28 -7.48
C ASP A 53 -7.80 -1.37 -6.68
N LEU A 54 -9.13 -1.33 -6.67
CA LEU A 54 -9.94 -2.31 -5.95
C LEU A 54 -9.73 -3.73 -6.48
N GLU A 55 -9.64 -3.88 -7.79
CA GLU A 55 -9.39 -5.16 -8.43
C GLU A 55 -8.00 -5.71 -8.06
N GLU A 56 -6.99 -4.85 -8.05
CA GLU A 56 -5.64 -5.25 -7.67
C GLU A 56 -5.56 -5.62 -6.18
N ILE A 57 -6.20 -4.86 -5.30
CA ILE A 57 -6.28 -5.20 -3.88
C ILE A 57 -6.93 -6.58 -3.70
N ALA A 58 -8.03 -6.83 -4.42
CA ALA A 58 -8.72 -8.11 -4.34
C ALA A 58 -7.84 -9.29 -4.76
N SER A 59 -6.92 -9.05 -5.70
CA SER A 59 -6.00 -10.08 -6.19
C SER A 59 -4.79 -10.31 -5.29
N CYS A 60 -4.56 -9.44 -4.31
CA CYS A 60 -3.39 -9.51 -3.42
C CYS A 60 -3.71 -10.22 -2.10
N ASP A 61 -2.67 -10.74 -1.46
CA ASP A 61 -2.78 -11.44 -0.18
C ASP A 61 -2.67 -10.47 1.00
N VAL A 62 -1.96 -9.36 0.82
CA VAL A 62 -1.67 -8.39 1.87
C VAL A 62 -1.45 -7.01 1.24
N VAL A 63 -1.71 -5.96 2.02
CA VAL A 63 -1.45 -4.58 1.62
C VAL A 63 -0.30 -4.03 2.46
N LEU A 64 0.71 -3.46 1.79
CA LEU A 64 1.73 -2.64 2.43
C LEU A 64 1.35 -1.19 2.15
N ALA A 65 1.06 -0.42 3.21
CA ALA A 65 0.56 0.94 3.09
C ALA A 65 1.54 1.94 3.70
N ALA A 66 1.97 2.92 2.90
CA ALA A 66 2.86 3.98 3.37
C ALA A 66 2.05 5.17 3.85
N PHE A 67 2.20 5.50 5.13
CA PHE A 67 1.61 6.67 5.78
C PHE A 67 2.70 7.58 6.33
N THR A 68 3.64 7.95 5.46
CA THR A 68 4.68 8.93 5.80
C THR A 68 4.09 10.34 5.90
N ALA A 69 2.92 10.53 5.32
CA ALA A 69 2.08 11.71 5.42
C ALA A 69 0.62 11.27 5.25
N PRO A 70 -0.36 12.06 5.70
CA PRO A 70 -1.76 11.76 5.43
C PRO A 70 -2.02 11.69 3.93
N ASP A 71 -2.76 10.67 3.51
CA ASP A 71 -3.15 10.51 2.11
C ASP A 71 -4.52 9.87 2.01
N GLU A 72 -5.43 10.55 1.34
CA GLU A 72 -6.82 10.18 1.25
C GLU A 72 -7.02 8.83 0.58
N GLY A 73 -6.43 8.64 -0.60
CA GLY A 73 -6.56 7.40 -1.35
C GLY A 73 -5.97 6.20 -0.61
N THR A 74 -4.79 6.38 -0.01
CA THR A 74 -4.14 5.34 0.79
C THR A 74 -5.03 4.91 1.97
N SER A 75 -5.67 5.88 2.62
CA SER A 75 -6.59 5.60 3.74
C SER A 75 -7.78 4.77 3.29
N MET A 76 -8.37 5.10 2.15
CA MET A 76 -9.51 4.38 1.59
C MET A 76 -9.13 2.96 1.17
N GLU A 77 -7.98 2.80 0.55
CA GLU A 77 -7.46 1.49 0.15
C GLU A 77 -7.20 0.59 1.36
N ALA A 78 -6.58 1.15 2.40
CA ALA A 78 -6.32 0.42 3.64
C ALA A 78 -7.61 -0.03 4.32
N TRP A 79 -8.60 0.85 4.38
CA TRP A 79 -9.92 0.51 4.92
C TRP A 79 -10.59 -0.59 4.11
N HIS A 80 -10.55 -0.47 2.79
CA HIS A 80 -11.15 -1.48 1.90
C HIS A 80 -10.52 -2.85 2.11
N ALA A 81 -9.18 -2.92 2.14
CA ALA A 81 -8.47 -4.16 2.40
C ALA A 81 -8.86 -4.78 3.75
N HIS A 82 -8.96 -3.95 4.77
CA HIS A 82 -9.40 -4.37 6.10
C HIS A 82 -10.79 -5.00 6.06
N THR A 83 -11.74 -4.39 5.34
CA THR A 83 -13.10 -4.93 5.22
C THR A 83 -13.13 -6.27 4.48
N LEU A 84 -12.16 -6.53 3.62
CA LEU A 84 -12.03 -7.82 2.93
C LEU A 84 -11.30 -8.88 3.79
N GLY A 85 -10.91 -8.52 5.01
CA GLY A 85 -10.17 -9.42 5.90
C GLY A 85 -8.72 -9.61 5.50
N LYS A 86 -8.17 -8.75 4.66
CA LYS A 86 -6.76 -8.80 4.25
C LYS A 86 -5.89 -8.03 5.24
N PRO A 87 -4.74 -8.59 5.64
CA PRO A 87 -3.83 -7.86 6.53
C PRO A 87 -3.32 -6.58 5.87
N VAL A 88 -3.24 -5.51 6.65
CA VAL A 88 -2.63 -4.24 6.24
C VAL A 88 -1.43 -3.99 7.13
N VAL A 89 -0.24 -3.95 6.54
CA VAL A 89 0.99 -3.61 7.25
C VAL A 89 1.33 -2.17 6.90
N VAL A 90 1.50 -1.34 7.93
CA VAL A 90 1.70 0.10 7.76
C VAL A 90 3.18 0.47 7.97
N TYR A 91 3.71 1.23 7.02
CA TYR A 91 5.01 1.87 7.10
C TYR A 91 4.82 3.37 7.32
N THR A 92 5.39 3.94 8.39
CA THR A 92 5.19 5.34 8.75
C THR A 92 6.39 6.25 8.48
N GLY A 93 7.59 5.68 8.35
CA GLY A 93 8.81 6.50 8.26
C GLY A 93 9.08 7.32 9.52
N GLY A 94 8.44 6.96 10.64
CA GLY A 94 8.57 7.69 11.89
C GLY A 94 7.46 8.72 12.15
N THR A 95 6.58 8.96 11.18
CA THR A 95 5.44 9.86 11.37
C THR A 95 4.41 9.19 12.29
N PRO A 96 3.90 9.89 13.33
CA PRO A 96 2.87 9.31 14.19
C PRO A 96 1.61 8.94 13.40
N PRO A 97 1.14 7.69 13.51
CA PRO A 97 -0.03 7.27 12.73
C PRO A 97 -1.33 7.79 13.33
N HIS A 98 -2.29 8.05 12.46
CA HIS A 98 -3.65 8.42 12.85
C HIS A 98 -4.34 7.22 13.54
N PRO A 99 -5.23 7.44 14.54
CA PRO A 99 -5.95 6.34 15.20
C PRO A 99 -6.68 5.39 14.25
N TRP A 100 -7.27 5.90 13.18
CA TRP A 100 -7.94 5.05 12.18
C TRP A 100 -6.93 4.14 11.46
N THR A 101 -5.73 4.65 11.18
CA THR A 101 -4.67 3.86 10.57
C THR A 101 -4.24 2.73 11.50
N VAL A 102 -4.05 3.03 12.78
CA VAL A 102 -3.68 2.03 13.78
C VAL A 102 -4.76 0.95 13.89
N TYR A 103 -6.03 1.36 13.85
CA TYR A 103 -7.14 0.42 13.97
C TYR A 103 -7.16 -0.62 12.84
N VAL A 104 -6.94 -0.20 11.60
CA VAL A 104 -6.98 -1.11 10.45
C VAL A 104 -5.69 -1.91 10.28
N ALA A 105 -4.58 -1.47 10.87
CA ALA A 105 -3.28 -2.09 10.68
C ALA A 105 -3.15 -3.39 11.47
N ALA A 106 -2.65 -4.43 10.82
CA ALA A 106 -2.20 -5.63 11.52
C ALA A 106 -0.90 -5.35 12.27
N GLU A 107 -0.01 -4.55 11.66
CA GLU A 107 1.25 -4.11 12.27
C GLU A 107 1.59 -2.72 11.75
N VAL A 108 2.29 -1.93 12.57
CA VAL A 108 2.78 -0.60 12.23
C VAL A 108 4.30 -0.57 12.45
N HIS A 109 5.04 -0.15 11.44
CA HIS A 109 6.51 -0.10 11.49
C HIS A 109 7.02 1.26 11.01
N ALA A 110 8.01 1.79 11.73
CA ALA A 110 8.67 3.04 11.33
C ALA A 110 9.66 2.83 10.18
N ALA A 111 10.30 1.66 10.13
CA ALA A 111 11.29 1.32 9.10
C ALA A 111 10.67 0.45 8.01
N LEU A 112 10.98 0.77 6.77
CA LEU A 112 10.45 0.02 5.62
C LEU A 112 10.92 -1.44 5.62
N ASP A 113 12.17 -1.69 5.98
CA ASP A 113 12.71 -3.06 6.06
C ASP A 113 11.89 -3.93 7.00
N ASP A 114 11.51 -3.38 8.16
CA ASP A 114 10.69 -4.09 9.14
C ASP A 114 9.28 -4.34 8.63
N ALA A 115 8.70 -3.37 7.95
CA ALA A 115 7.37 -3.51 7.36
C ALA A 115 7.37 -4.61 6.28
N VAL A 116 8.37 -4.63 5.43
CA VAL A 116 8.52 -5.67 4.40
C VAL A 116 8.70 -7.05 5.04
N ALA A 117 9.52 -7.15 6.09
CA ALA A 117 9.70 -8.41 6.81
C ALA A 117 8.38 -8.91 7.40
N ALA A 118 7.56 -8.01 7.93
CA ALA A 118 6.22 -8.35 8.45
C ALA A 118 5.30 -8.87 7.35
N VAL A 119 5.31 -8.23 6.19
CA VAL A 119 4.52 -8.64 5.03
C VAL A 119 4.93 -10.02 4.53
N ALA A 120 6.22 -10.29 4.51
CA ALA A 120 6.77 -11.53 3.96
C ALA A 120 6.56 -12.75 4.87
N ARG A 121 6.26 -12.52 6.15
CA ARG A 121 5.93 -13.62 7.07
C ARG A 121 4.61 -14.27 6.65
#